data_9bbbcfb3c3699b83a386110a23776d52
#
_entry.id   9bbbcfb3c3699b83a386110a23776d52
#
_cell.length_a   1.000
_cell.length_b   1.000
_cell.length_c   1.000
_cell.angle_alpha   90.00
_cell.angle_beta   90.00
_cell.angle_gamma   90.00
#
_symmetry.space_group_name_H-M   'P 1'
#
loop_
_entity.id
_entity.type
_entity.pdbx_description
1 polymer ?
#
loop_
_entity_poly.entity_id
_entity_poly.type
_entity_poly.pdbx_seq_one_letter_code
_entity_poly.pdbx_strand_id
1 'polypeptide(L)'
;MQDVINKGTGGAARLKDMPAAGKTGTTEKTQNLWFCGYTPYYTASIWIGYDSGQPMEKMSNKSWHKTMWAKIMNRVHEDKAYKEFEMPDSVKRMTVCQETGLLAGNTCTSTYTEYFDKNTAPKKYCPGHAPEEPEEPEEGEDDDQGTDNGTTTKPSVPTPSPNPTPSPNPAPAPTPSPDPAPAE
;
A
#
# COMPACT_ATOMS: atom_id res chain seq x y z
N MET A 1 1.74 -6.15 -8.33
CA MET A 1 0.29 -6.29 -8.54
C MET A 1 -0.48 -6.62 -7.26
N GLN A 2 0.02 -7.46 -6.34
CA GLN A 2 -0.58 -7.66 -5.01
C GLN A 2 -0.62 -6.37 -4.19
N ASP A 3 0.43 -5.54 -4.23
CA ASP A 3 0.46 -4.26 -3.51
C ASP A 3 -0.61 -3.25 -3.97
N VAL A 4 -1.06 -3.35 -5.22
CA VAL A 4 -2.19 -2.54 -5.70
C VAL A 4 -3.45 -2.81 -4.87
N ILE A 5 -3.68 -4.08 -4.47
CA ILE A 5 -4.80 -4.48 -3.63
C ILE A 5 -4.49 -4.25 -2.14
N ASN A 6 -3.26 -4.54 -1.70
CA ASN A 6 -2.90 -4.50 -0.28
C ASN A 6 -2.68 -3.07 0.26
N LYS A 7 -2.11 -2.18 -0.58
CA LYS A 7 -1.66 -0.85 -0.17
C LYS A 7 -2.11 0.27 -1.13
N GLY A 8 -2.62 -0.09 -2.32
CA GLY A 8 -2.87 0.85 -3.41
C GLY A 8 -4.34 1.04 -3.78
N THR A 9 -4.56 1.44 -5.02
CA THR A 9 -5.86 1.83 -5.57
C THR A 9 -6.87 0.69 -5.69
N GLY A 10 -6.44 -0.57 -5.54
CA GLY A 10 -7.24 -1.78 -5.63
C GLY A 10 -7.84 -2.25 -4.31
N GLY A 11 -7.69 -1.54 -3.20
CA GLY A 11 -8.08 -2.01 -1.86
C GLY A 11 -9.52 -2.51 -1.73
N ALA A 12 -10.47 -1.93 -2.47
CA ALA A 12 -11.86 -2.39 -2.50
C ALA A 12 -12.08 -3.75 -3.21
N ALA A 13 -11.05 -4.29 -3.85
CA ALA A 13 -11.05 -5.62 -4.48
C ALA A 13 -10.40 -6.70 -3.59
N ARG A 14 -10.06 -6.38 -2.33
CA ARG A 14 -9.46 -7.37 -1.41
C ARG A 14 -10.44 -8.50 -1.12
N LEU A 15 -9.95 -9.73 -1.18
CA LEU A 15 -10.69 -10.93 -0.81
C LEU A 15 -10.49 -11.25 0.68
N LYS A 16 -11.39 -12.06 1.24
CA LYS A 16 -11.34 -12.46 2.65
C LYS A 16 -10.22 -13.48 2.91
N ASP A 17 -10.26 -14.59 2.19
CA ASP A 17 -9.48 -15.80 2.49
C ASP A 17 -8.61 -16.24 1.31
N MET A 18 -8.30 -15.34 0.38
CA MET A 18 -7.51 -15.67 -0.80
C MET A 18 -6.61 -14.49 -1.22
N PRO A 19 -5.33 -14.70 -1.51
CA PRO A 19 -4.49 -13.66 -2.05
C PRO A 19 -4.97 -13.27 -3.44
N ALA A 20 -4.93 -11.97 -3.72
CA ALA A 20 -5.32 -11.45 -5.01
C ALA A 20 -4.30 -10.43 -5.53
N ALA A 21 -4.17 -10.37 -6.82
CA ALA A 21 -3.39 -9.38 -7.52
C ALA A 21 -4.24 -8.74 -8.61
N GLY A 22 -4.01 -7.47 -8.94
CA GLY A 22 -4.82 -6.80 -9.93
C GLY A 22 -4.40 -5.37 -10.20
N LYS A 23 -5.08 -4.75 -11.16
CA LYS A 23 -4.87 -3.36 -11.55
C LYS A 23 -6.17 -2.70 -11.95
N THR A 24 -6.33 -1.46 -11.50
CA THR A 24 -7.41 -0.58 -11.94
C THR A 24 -7.06 0.07 -13.27
N GLY A 25 -8.08 0.31 -14.10
CA GLY A 25 -8.00 1.17 -15.28
C GLY A 25 -9.12 2.20 -15.21
N THR A 26 -8.76 3.47 -15.30
CA THR A 26 -9.72 4.58 -15.31
C THR A 26 -9.33 5.52 -16.44
N THR A 27 -10.25 5.76 -17.36
CA THR A 27 -10.03 6.75 -18.42
C THR A 27 -10.35 8.16 -17.92
N GLU A 28 -9.90 9.17 -18.66
CA GLU A 28 -10.24 10.55 -18.42
C GLU A 28 -11.78 10.72 -18.35
N LYS A 29 -12.23 11.68 -17.55
CA LYS A 29 -13.66 11.95 -17.32
C LYS A 29 -14.48 10.75 -16.83
N THR A 30 -13.81 9.70 -16.33
CA THR A 30 -14.50 8.50 -15.81
C THR A 30 -15.43 7.83 -16.84
N GLN A 31 -15.05 7.80 -18.10
CA GLN A 31 -15.84 7.13 -19.15
C GLN A 31 -15.82 5.60 -19.00
N ASN A 32 -14.68 5.06 -18.55
CA ASN A 32 -14.49 3.63 -18.35
C ASN A 32 -13.81 3.37 -17.01
N LEU A 33 -14.36 2.43 -16.26
CA LEU A 33 -13.78 1.90 -15.04
C LEU A 33 -13.52 0.41 -15.25
N TRP A 34 -12.25 0.02 -15.17
CA TRP A 34 -11.80 -1.35 -15.27
C TRP A 34 -11.18 -1.82 -13.98
N PHE A 35 -11.42 -3.05 -13.64
CA PHE A 35 -10.58 -3.79 -12.72
C PHE A 35 -10.29 -5.17 -13.31
N CYS A 36 -9.01 -5.45 -13.55
CA CYS A 36 -8.52 -6.75 -13.98
C CYS A 36 -7.73 -7.35 -12.80
N GLY A 37 -8.15 -8.52 -12.34
CA GLY A 37 -7.55 -9.15 -11.19
C GLY A 37 -7.55 -10.67 -11.30
N TYR A 38 -6.69 -11.29 -10.51
CA TYR A 38 -6.53 -12.74 -10.48
C TYR A 38 -6.14 -13.24 -9.08
N THR A 39 -6.42 -14.49 -8.87
CA THR A 39 -6.02 -15.29 -7.72
C THR A 39 -5.19 -16.47 -8.22
N PRO A 40 -4.66 -17.35 -7.35
CA PRO A 40 -4.04 -18.59 -7.79
C PRO A 40 -4.97 -19.55 -8.54
N TYR A 41 -6.29 -19.29 -8.54
CA TYR A 41 -7.30 -20.15 -9.17
C TYR A 41 -7.93 -19.53 -10.41
N TYR A 42 -8.26 -18.24 -10.37
CA TYR A 42 -9.12 -17.60 -11.35
C TYR A 42 -8.63 -16.21 -11.74
N THR A 43 -8.93 -15.84 -12.98
CA THR A 43 -8.76 -14.49 -13.50
C THR A 43 -10.12 -13.93 -13.89
N ALA A 44 -10.39 -12.68 -13.54
CA ALA A 44 -11.61 -11.99 -13.92
C ALA A 44 -11.38 -10.50 -14.16
N SER A 45 -12.18 -9.93 -15.06
CA SER A 45 -12.19 -8.49 -15.34
C SER A 45 -13.60 -7.96 -15.19
N ILE A 46 -13.72 -6.76 -14.62
CA ILE A 46 -14.97 -6.00 -14.56
C ILE A 46 -14.77 -4.69 -15.27
N TRP A 47 -15.71 -4.38 -16.13
CA TRP A 47 -15.84 -3.10 -16.79
C TRP A 47 -17.16 -2.44 -16.43
N ILE A 48 -17.12 -1.14 -16.20
CA ILE A 48 -18.30 -0.28 -16.05
C ILE A 48 -18.10 0.93 -16.95
N GLY A 49 -19.09 1.19 -17.77
CA GLY A 49 -19.10 2.29 -18.71
C GLY A 49 -20.41 2.35 -19.50
N TYR A 50 -20.54 3.35 -20.33
CA TYR A 50 -21.59 3.42 -21.35
C TYR A 50 -21.01 2.99 -22.70
N ASP A 51 -21.73 2.18 -23.47
CA ASP A 51 -21.33 1.76 -24.83
C ASP A 51 -21.07 2.96 -25.75
N SER A 52 -21.76 4.07 -25.52
CA SER A 52 -21.57 5.35 -26.22
C SER A 52 -20.31 6.12 -25.80
N GLY A 53 -19.54 5.64 -24.81
CA GLY A 53 -18.33 6.31 -24.31
C GLY A 53 -18.61 7.60 -23.55
N GLN A 54 -19.82 7.82 -23.07
CA GLN A 54 -20.18 9.02 -22.29
C GLN A 54 -19.53 9.00 -20.89
N PRO A 55 -19.19 10.15 -20.31
CA PRO A 55 -18.71 10.26 -18.95
C PRO A 55 -19.74 9.81 -17.92
N MET A 56 -19.30 9.08 -16.90
CA MET A 56 -20.12 8.67 -15.77
C MET A 56 -20.07 9.72 -14.64
N GLU A 57 -20.39 10.98 -14.94
CA GLU A 57 -20.24 12.12 -14.03
C GLU A 57 -21.04 11.99 -12.73
N LYS A 58 -22.24 11.36 -12.82
CA LYS A 58 -23.16 11.18 -11.70
C LYS A 58 -22.84 9.95 -10.84
N MET A 59 -21.77 9.21 -11.15
CA MET A 59 -21.41 8.04 -10.36
C MET A 59 -20.82 8.45 -9.00
N SER A 60 -21.58 8.24 -7.95
CA SER A 60 -21.20 8.57 -6.57
C SER A 60 -20.07 7.68 -6.03
N ASN A 61 -20.01 6.41 -6.43
CA ASN A 61 -19.01 5.45 -5.98
C ASN A 61 -18.16 4.91 -7.12
N LYS A 62 -16.98 5.49 -7.29
CA LYS A 62 -15.99 5.07 -8.31
C LYS A 62 -15.29 3.74 -7.98
N SER A 63 -15.73 3.00 -6.98
CA SER A 63 -15.16 1.69 -6.58
C SER A 63 -16.06 0.50 -6.90
N TRP A 64 -17.21 0.69 -7.53
CA TRP A 64 -18.16 -0.39 -7.80
C TRP A 64 -17.57 -1.57 -8.58
N HIS A 65 -16.77 -1.32 -9.61
CA HIS A 65 -16.08 -2.35 -10.39
C HIS A 65 -15.18 -3.23 -9.50
N LYS A 66 -14.46 -2.63 -8.56
CA LYS A 66 -13.60 -3.33 -7.60
C LYS A 66 -14.41 -4.13 -6.58
N THR A 67 -15.43 -3.51 -6.01
CA THR A 67 -16.31 -4.16 -5.03
C THR A 67 -17.11 -5.30 -5.65
N MET A 68 -17.58 -5.14 -6.90
CA MET A 68 -18.28 -6.20 -7.63
C MET A 68 -17.34 -7.37 -7.91
N TRP A 69 -16.12 -7.08 -8.37
CA TRP A 69 -15.08 -8.09 -8.56
C TRP A 69 -14.83 -8.88 -7.27
N ALA A 70 -14.65 -8.19 -6.14
CA ALA A 70 -14.43 -8.85 -4.85
C ALA A 70 -15.60 -9.73 -4.44
N LYS A 71 -16.85 -9.28 -4.63
CA LYS A 71 -18.05 -10.08 -4.32
C LYS A 71 -18.13 -11.36 -5.15
N ILE A 72 -17.91 -11.25 -6.48
CA ILE A 72 -17.92 -12.41 -7.37
C ILE A 72 -16.79 -13.36 -7.00
N MET A 73 -15.58 -12.84 -6.84
CA MET A 73 -14.41 -13.68 -6.53
C MET A 73 -14.51 -14.35 -5.16
N ASN A 74 -15.01 -13.67 -4.12
CA ASN A 74 -15.27 -14.34 -2.84
C ASN A 74 -16.27 -15.50 -3.01
N ARG A 75 -17.34 -15.30 -3.78
CA ARG A 75 -18.35 -16.33 -4.03
C ARG A 75 -17.78 -17.56 -4.73
N VAL A 76 -16.99 -17.37 -5.79
CA VAL A 76 -16.40 -18.50 -6.55
C VAL A 76 -15.24 -19.20 -5.83
N HIS A 77 -14.80 -18.64 -4.69
CA HIS A 77 -13.76 -19.24 -3.86
C HIS A 77 -14.28 -19.86 -2.56
N GLU A 78 -15.61 -19.85 -2.30
CA GLU A 78 -16.17 -20.37 -1.05
C GLU A 78 -15.72 -21.83 -0.74
N ASP A 79 -15.60 -22.66 -1.79
CA ASP A 79 -15.19 -24.06 -1.67
C ASP A 79 -13.71 -24.29 -2.00
N LYS A 80 -12.89 -23.25 -2.08
CA LYS A 80 -11.47 -23.38 -2.44
C LYS A 80 -10.58 -23.30 -1.21
N ALA A 81 -9.65 -24.24 -1.11
CA ALA A 81 -8.60 -24.16 -0.10
C ALA A 81 -7.74 -22.89 -0.32
N TYR A 82 -7.26 -22.31 0.76
CA TYR A 82 -6.30 -21.21 0.66
C TYR A 82 -5.06 -21.65 -0.16
N LYS A 83 -4.66 -20.82 -1.11
CA LYS A 83 -3.49 -21.06 -1.95
C LYS A 83 -2.72 -19.74 -2.14
N GLU A 84 -1.42 -19.77 -1.90
CA GLU A 84 -0.51 -18.66 -2.21
C GLU A 84 -0.16 -18.63 -3.69
N PHE A 85 0.26 -17.45 -4.18
CA PHE A 85 0.92 -17.37 -5.48
C PHE A 85 2.26 -18.08 -5.41
N GLU A 86 2.46 -19.08 -6.27
CA GLU A 86 3.72 -19.79 -6.37
C GLU A 86 4.81 -18.88 -6.93
N MET A 87 5.95 -18.83 -6.26
CA MET A 87 7.11 -18.10 -6.72
C MET A 87 7.93 -19.01 -7.63
N PRO A 88 8.15 -18.64 -8.90
CA PRO A 88 8.99 -19.44 -9.81
C PRO A 88 10.41 -19.58 -9.28
N ASP A 89 11.06 -20.71 -9.60
CA ASP A 89 12.45 -20.98 -9.20
C ASP A 89 13.45 -19.94 -9.76
N SER A 90 13.10 -19.29 -10.87
CA SER A 90 13.90 -18.21 -11.46
C SER A 90 13.86 -16.91 -10.65
N VAL A 91 12.92 -16.75 -9.72
CA VAL A 91 12.68 -15.54 -8.93
C VAL A 91 13.16 -15.73 -7.51
N LYS A 92 13.70 -14.67 -6.91
CA LYS A 92 14.04 -14.62 -5.48
C LYS A 92 13.59 -13.32 -4.84
N ARG A 93 13.27 -13.40 -3.55
CA ARG A 93 12.96 -12.25 -2.71
C ARG A 93 14.25 -11.69 -2.13
N MET A 94 14.40 -10.36 -2.19
CA MET A 94 15.55 -9.66 -1.63
C MET A 94 15.09 -8.37 -0.96
N THR A 95 15.72 -8.02 0.14
CA THR A 95 15.50 -6.73 0.80
C THR A 95 16.44 -5.70 0.17
N VAL A 96 15.86 -4.62 -0.32
CA VAL A 96 16.58 -3.55 -1.00
C VAL A 96 16.33 -2.20 -0.30
N CYS A 97 17.28 -1.32 -0.46
CA CYS A 97 17.16 0.06 -0.02
C CYS A 97 16.14 0.80 -0.90
N GLN A 98 15.21 1.52 -0.29
CA GLN A 98 14.14 2.23 -1.00
C GLN A 98 14.68 3.38 -1.86
N GLU A 99 15.77 3.99 -1.47
CA GLU A 99 16.35 5.14 -2.17
C GLU A 99 17.23 4.72 -3.36
N THR A 100 18.04 3.67 -3.19
CA THR A 100 19.01 3.28 -4.22
C THR A 100 18.61 2.06 -5.05
N GLY A 101 17.65 1.26 -4.57
CA GLY A 101 17.27 -0.01 -5.19
C GLY A 101 18.34 -1.11 -5.07
N LEU A 102 19.47 -0.85 -4.41
CA LEU A 102 20.53 -1.84 -4.14
C LEU A 102 20.18 -2.70 -2.93
N LEU A 103 20.93 -3.78 -2.69
CA LEU A 103 20.75 -4.60 -1.50
C LEU A 103 20.85 -3.74 -0.24
N ALA A 104 19.93 -3.94 0.70
CA ALA A 104 19.91 -3.16 1.92
C ALA A 104 21.19 -3.40 2.73
N GLY A 105 21.87 -2.33 3.08
CA GLY A 105 23.00 -2.29 4.01
C GLY A 105 22.55 -1.95 5.44
N ASN A 106 23.47 -2.04 6.39
CA ASN A 106 23.18 -1.84 7.82
C ASN A 106 22.72 -0.40 8.17
N THR A 107 23.04 0.56 7.33
CA THR A 107 22.72 1.98 7.51
C THR A 107 21.46 2.41 6.75
N CYS A 108 20.80 1.51 6.03
CA CYS A 108 19.55 1.83 5.33
C CYS A 108 18.41 1.96 6.34
N THR A 109 17.86 3.16 6.46
CA THR A 109 16.73 3.48 7.33
C THR A 109 15.38 3.08 6.71
N SER A 110 15.31 3.05 5.37
CA SER A 110 14.10 2.66 4.63
C SER A 110 14.41 1.53 3.66
N THR A 111 13.74 0.39 3.87
CA THR A 111 13.94 -0.83 3.09
C THR A 111 12.61 -1.46 2.72
N TYR A 112 12.59 -2.21 1.64
CA TYR A 112 11.43 -3.02 1.25
C TYR A 112 11.87 -4.33 0.61
N THR A 113 10.97 -5.31 0.61
CA THR A 113 11.20 -6.60 -0.04
C THR A 113 10.68 -6.55 -1.47
N GLU A 114 11.53 -6.89 -2.43
CA GLU A 114 11.20 -6.94 -3.85
C GLU A 114 11.56 -8.31 -4.44
N TYR A 115 10.99 -8.61 -5.61
CA TYR A 115 11.15 -9.85 -6.33
C TYR A 115 12.00 -9.61 -7.58
N PHE A 116 13.07 -10.37 -7.71
CA PHE A 116 14.01 -10.25 -8.82
C PHE A 116 14.19 -11.59 -9.53
N ASP A 117 14.33 -11.55 -10.86
CA ASP A 117 14.91 -12.67 -11.57
C ASP A 117 16.35 -12.89 -11.09
N LYS A 118 16.76 -14.15 -10.93
CA LYS A 118 18.08 -14.50 -10.40
C LYS A 118 19.24 -13.89 -11.18
N ASN A 119 19.04 -13.64 -12.49
CA ASN A 119 20.08 -13.10 -13.37
C ASN A 119 20.18 -11.57 -13.29
N THR A 120 19.07 -10.89 -12.98
CA THR A 120 19.00 -9.41 -12.94
C THR A 120 19.00 -8.84 -11.51
N ALA A 121 19.00 -9.71 -10.51
CA ALA A 121 19.01 -9.30 -9.11
C ALA A 121 20.23 -8.42 -8.78
N PRO A 122 20.06 -7.36 -7.97
CA PRO A 122 21.15 -6.52 -7.54
C PRO A 122 22.19 -7.36 -6.76
N LYS A 123 23.46 -7.12 -7.04
CA LYS A 123 24.60 -7.80 -6.40
C LYS A 123 25.37 -6.88 -5.45
N LYS A 124 25.15 -5.57 -5.56
CA LYS A 124 25.84 -4.57 -4.75
C LYS A 124 24.96 -4.15 -3.59
N TYR A 125 25.57 -3.95 -2.44
CA TYR A 125 24.92 -3.34 -1.28
C TYR A 125 24.85 -1.83 -1.44
N CYS A 126 23.83 -1.24 -0.84
CA CYS A 126 23.75 0.20 -0.67
C CYS A 126 24.98 0.68 0.09
N PRO A 127 25.69 1.71 -0.40
CA PRO A 127 26.90 2.22 0.29
C PRO A 127 26.58 2.86 1.65
N GLY A 128 25.30 2.99 1.97
CA GLY A 128 24.80 3.64 3.17
C GLY A 128 24.32 5.06 2.85
N HIS A 129 23.54 5.57 3.79
CA HIS A 129 23.10 6.97 3.79
C HIS A 129 23.91 7.65 4.89
N ALA A 130 24.65 8.69 4.54
CA ALA A 130 25.20 9.59 5.56
C ALA A 130 24.00 10.18 6.32
N PRO A 131 24.07 10.35 7.65
CA PRO A 131 23.12 11.20 8.35
C PRO A 131 23.08 12.52 7.60
N GLU A 132 21.89 13.03 7.28
CA GLU A 132 21.76 14.39 6.76
C GLU A 132 22.47 15.29 7.78
N GLU A 133 23.57 15.91 7.37
CA GLU A 133 24.15 16.99 8.16
C GLU A 133 23.03 18.03 8.26
N PRO A 134 22.67 18.48 9.48
CA PRO A 134 21.70 19.54 9.62
C PRO A 134 22.19 20.70 8.76
N GLU A 135 21.36 21.11 7.80
CA GLU A 135 21.65 22.29 6.98
C GLU A 135 21.96 23.43 7.94
N GLU A 136 23.21 23.86 7.96
CA GLU A 136 23.57 25.07 8.69
C GLU A 136 22.70 26.20 8.11
N PRO A 137 22.00 26.97 8.97
CA PRO A 137 21.21 28.09 8.47
C PRO A 137 22.18 29.02 7.73
N GLU A 138 21.91 29.27 6.44
CA GLU A 138 22.65 30.24 5.66
C GLU A 138 22.67 31.54 6.46
N GLU A 139 23.86 31.93 6.91
CA GLU A 139 24.07 33.24 7.54
C GLU A 139 23.78 34.30 6.47
N GLY A 140 22.54 34.82 6.54
CA GLY A 140 22.18 35.98 5.74
C GLY A 140 23.15 37.12 6.05
N GLU A 141 23.80 37.63 5.03
CA GLU A 141 24.59 38.89 5.12
C GLU A 141 23.64 40.00 5.57
N ASP A 142 23.64 40.30 6.87
CA ASP A 142 22.96 41.46 7.41
C ASP A 142 23.68 42.73 7.03
N ASP A 143 23.09 43.50 6.11
CA ASP A 143 23.41 44.90 5.92
C ASP A 143 23.01 45.69 7.19
N ASP A 144 24.02 46.20 7.86
CA ASP A 144 23.97 47.06 9.03
C ASP A 144 23.16 48.35 8.79
N GLN A 145 22.07 48.55 9.53
CA GLN A 145 21.70 49.90 10.03
C GLN A 145 20.88 49.78 11.34
N GLY A 146 21.55 50.25 12.42
CA GLY A 146 21.12 50.22 13.79
C GLY A 146 19.84 51.00 14.13
N THR A 147 19.23 50.58 15.24
CA THR A 147 18.95 51.43 16.43
C THR A 147 18.24 50.56 17.51
N ASP A 148 18.93 50.45 18.64
CA ASP A 148 18.54 50.41 20.05
C ASP A 148 17.02 50.23 20.45
N ASN A 149 16.69 49.17 21.17
CA ASN A 149 16.16 49.14 22.53
C ASN A 149 15.61 47.74 22.95
N GLY A 150 16.23 47.18 23.92
CA GLY A 150 15.88 46.31 25.02
C GLY A 150 14.52 45.54 25.04
N THR A 151 14.59 44.26 25.24
CA THR A 151 14.03 43.50 26.35
C THR A 151 14.14 42.01 26.05
N THR A 152 14.88 41.31 26.89
CA THR A 152 15.07 39.85 26.95
C THR A 152 13.75 39.13 27.18
N THR A 153 13.38 38.21 26.29
CA THR A 153 12.60 37.04 26.63
C THR A 153 12.97 35.87 25.72
N LYS A 154 13.58 34.84 26.32
CA LYS A 154 13.96 33.58 25.72
C LYS A 154 12.73 32.77 25.30
N PRO A 155 12.58 32.30 24.06
CA PRO A 155 11.53 31.36 23.72
C PRO A 155 11.92 29.95 24.19
N SER A 156 11.03 29.32 24.95
CA SER A 156 11.10 27.92 25.38
C SER A 156 10.82 27.00 24.19
N VAL A 157 11.71 26.02 24.00
CA VAL A 157 11.60 24.91 23.04
C VAL A 157 10.40 24.04 23.43
N PRO A 158 9.48 23.72 22.51
CA PRO A 158 8.44 22.73 22.80
C PRO A 158 9.01 21.31 22.75
N THR A 159 8.81 20.58 23.85
CA THR A 159 9.13 19.16 23.98
C THR A 159 8.23 18.34 23.04
N PRO A 160 8.75 17.38 22.28
CA PRO A 160 7.92 16.51 21.46
C PRO A 160 7.03 15.61 22.33
N SER A 161 5.74 15.60 22.02
CA SER A 161 4.73 14.74 22.64
C SER A 161 5.00 13.27 22.33
N PRO A 162 4.86 12.34 23.28
CA PRO A 162 5.06 10.91 23.02
C PRO A 162 3.99 10.36 22.07
N ASN A 163 4.46 9.57 21.13
CA ASN A 163 3.68 8.85 20.14
C ASN A 163 2.66 7.92 20.85
N PRO A 164 1.38 7.88 20.46
CA PRO A 164 0.40 7.02 21.11
C PRO A 164 0.73 5.53 20.87
N THR A 165 0.77 4.77 21.94
CA THR A 165 0.92 3.32 21.95
C THR A 165 -0.23 2.68 21.13
N PRO A 166 0.04 1.71 20.24
CA PRO A 166 -1.01 1.03 19.52
C PRO A 166 -1.94 0.27 20.48
N SER A 167 -3.24 0.48 20.30
CA SER A 167 -4.30 -0.22 21.05
C SER A 167 -4.25 -1.72 20.78
N PRO A 168 -4.45 -2.58 21.78
CA PRO A 168 -4.47 -4.03 21.57
C PRO A 168 -5.65 -4.43 20.68
N ASN A 169 -5.37 -5.36 19.77
CA ASN A 169 -6.31 -5.93 18.83
C ASN A 169 -7.48 -6.60 19.60
N PRO A 170 -8.75 -6.37 19.25
CA PRO A 170 -9.88 -7.04 19.91
C PRO A 170 -9.79 -8.56 19.70
N ALA A 171 -10.11 -9.30 20.76
CA ALA A 171 -10.15 -10.75 20.73
C ALA A 171 -11.17 -11.28 19.69
N PRO A 172 -10.91 -12.42 19.03
CA PRO A 172 -11.84 -13.01 18.08
C PRO A 172 -13.18 -13.36 18.77
N ALA A 173 -14.26 -13.08 18.05
CA ALA A 173 -15.61 -13.39 18.51
C ALA A 173 -15.80 -14.92 18.70
N PRO A 174 -16.60 -15.35 19.68
CA PRO A 174 -16.85 -16.78 19.90
C PRO A 174 -17.59 -17.39 18.70
N THR A 175 -17.13 -18.58 18.30
CA THR A 175 -17.78 -19.42 17.27
C THR A 175 -19.22 -19.72 17.65
N PRO A 176 -20.20 -19.59 16.75
CA PRO A 176 -21.57 -20.01 17.03
C PRO A 176 -21.63 -21.53 17.20
N SER A 177 -22.40 -21.95 18.19
CA SER A 177 -22.70 -23.37 18.43
C SER A 177 -23.44 -23.98 17.23
N PRO A 178 -23.20 -25.26 16.90
CA PRO A 178 -23.93 -25.92 15.83
C PRO A 178 -25.42 -26.05 16.19
N ASP A 179 -26.28 -25.80 15.20
CA ASP A 179 -27.72 -26.01 15.28
C ASP A 179 -28.06 -27.48 15.57
N PRO A 180 -29.08 -27.75 16.38
CA PRO A 180 -29.55 -29.12 16.64
C PRO A 180 -30.15 -29.72 15.36
N ALA A 181 -29.80 -30.98 15.12
CA ALA A 181 -30.32 -31.75 13.99
C ALA A 181 -31.86 -31.86 14.03
N PRO A 182 -32.53 -31.86 12.86
CA PRO A 182 -33.98 -32.06 12.80
C PRO A 182 -34.33 -33.45 13.32
N ALA A 183 -35.38 -33.51 14.15
CA ALA A 183 -35.96 -34.76 14.65
C ALA A 183 -36.64 -35.50 13.49
N GLU A 184 -36.46 -36.85 13.42
CA GLU A 184 -37.18 -37.78 12.54
C GLU A 184 -38.66 -37.86 12.89
#